data_0101be40383ca31a8c8767cdee4818e1
#
_entry.id   0101be40383ca31a8c8767cdee4818e1
#
_cell.length_a   1.000
_cell.length_b   1.000
_cell.length_c   1.000
_cell.angle_alpha   90.00
_cell.angle_beta   90.00
_cell.angle_gamma   90.00
#
_symmetry.space_group_name_H-M   'P 1'
#
loop_
_entity.id
_entity.type
_entity.pdbx_description
1 polymer ?
#
loop_
_entity_poly.entity_id
_entity_poly.type
_entity_poly.pdbx_seq_one_letter_code
_entity_poly.pdbx_strand_id
1 'polypeptide(L)'
;MDADGQEPPEVIPKMIKWWEQGYDDVYAKRNRKKDSAVRRFTSHTYYRTLQKATRVPIQIDTGDFRLLNRRCLEALRQFRESSRQNKALFSWIGYRKKEITFDHASRTAGQTKWKFGLLSPGNSLINLAIDGFTSFTTIPLRLITVAGMVISLLTFIYIIIILFQALLGVPRIGGFNTLLIAVLFLGGIQMLSLGIIGEYIGRIFIETKGRPLYLIQDQHQSKHHRS
;
A
#
# COMPACT_ATOMS: atom_id res chain seq x y z
N MET A 1 -17.59 11.38 2.04
CA MET A 1 -17.33 12.84 2.09
C MET A 1 -16.69 13.15 3.42
N ASP A 2 -15.58 13.87 3.41
CA ASP A 2 -14.87 14.29 4.63
C ASP A 2 -15.52 15.54 5.24
N ALA A 3 -15.39 15.69 6.57
CA ALA A 3 -16.02 16.81 7.30
C ALA A 3 -15.19 18.09 7.32
N ASP A 4 -14.08 18.17 6.57
CA ASP A 4 -13.15 19.31 6.57
C ASP A 4 -13.51 20.43 5.56
N GLY A 5 -14.65 20.28 4.87
CA GLY A 5 -15.16 21.25 3.90
C GLY A 5 -14.39 21.33 2.58
N GLN A 6 -13.47 20.41 2.32
CA GLN A 6 -12.70 20.40 1.09
C GLN A 6 -13.45 19.78 -0.10
N GLU A 7 -14.51 19.04 0.16
CA GLU A 7 -15.33 18.35 -0.83
C GLU A 7 -16.68 19.09 -1.01
N PRO A 8 -16.89 19.74 -2.15
CA PRO A 8 -18.08 20.57 -2.35
C PRO A 8 -19.35 19.71 -2.51
N PRO A 9 -20.41 19.95 -1.70
CA PRO A 9 -21.66 19.22 -1.79
C PRO A 9 -22.36 19.34 -3.17
N GLU A 10 -22.07 20.39 -3.92
CA GLU A 10 -22.65 20.69 -5.25
C GLU A 10 -22.28 19.62 -6.29
N VAL A 11 -21.30 18.78 -6.00
CA VAL A 11 -20.92 17.63 -6.85
C VAL A 11 -21.90 16.48 -6.69
N ILE A 12 -22.59 16.35 -5.54
CA ILE A 12 -23.49 15.24 -5.23
C ILE A 12 -24.62 15.09 -6.27
N PRO A 13 -25.34 16.14 -6.70
CA PRO A 13 -26.36 16.01 -7.73
C PRO A 13 -25.83 15.47 -9.07
N LYS A 14 -24.58 15.79 -9.42
CA LYS A 14 -23.92 15.24 -10.61
C LYS A 14 -23.62 13.74 -10.45
N MET A 15 -23.24 13.32 -9.24
CA MET A 15 -23.02 11.90 -8.94
C MET A 15 -24.31 11.10 -9.04
N ILE A 16 -25.43 11.63 -8.53
CA ILE A 16 -26.73 10.99 -8.58
C ILE A 16 -27.16 10.77 -10.03
N LYS A 17 -27.01 11.78 -10.91
CA LYS A 17 -27.35 11.64 -12.34
C LYS A 17 -26.60 10.48 -13.02
N TRP A 18 -25.32 10.27 -12.69
CA TRP A 18 -24.59 9.15 -13.25
C TRP A 18 -24.96 7.81 -12.61
N TRP A 19 -25.29 7.82 -11.33
CA TRP A 19 -25.80 6.63 -10.64
C TRP A 19 -27.14 6.17 -11.24
N GLU A 20 -28.06 7.08 -11.54
CA GLU A 20 -29.32 6.80 -12.23
C GLU A 20 -29.13 6.21 -13.63
N GLN A 21 -27.99 6.49 -14.29
CA GLN A 21 -27.61 5.88 -15.57
C GLN A 21 -26.99 4.48 -15.42
N GLY A 22 -27.04 3.89 -14.21
CA GLY A 22 -26.60 2.52 -13.94
C GLY A 22 -25.12 2.37 -13.64
N TYR A 23 -24.44 3.44 -13.21
CA TYR A 23 -23.10 3.32 -12.66
C TYR A 23 -23.16 2.93 -11.18
N ASP A 24 -22.32 1.98 -10.78
CA ASP A 24 -22.33 1.42 -9.43
C ASP A 24 -21.41 2.18 -8.46
N ASP A 25 -20.34 2.79 -8.97
CA ASP A 25 -19.37 3.58 -8.22
C ASP A 25 -19.08 4.88 -8.98
N VAL A 26 -19.63 5.97 -8.49
CA VAL A 26 -19.37 7.32 -9.02
C VAL A 26 -18.41 8.02 -8.07
N TYR A 27 -17.17 8.24 -8.50
CA TYR A 27 -16.13 8.78 -7.66
C TYR A 27 -15.63 10.14 -8.13
N ALA A 28 -15.24 10.96 -7.16
CA ALA A 28 -14.73 12.29 -7.41
C ALA A 28 -13.21 12.27 -7.50
N LYS A 29 -12.67 12.80 -8.61
CA LYS A 29 -11.24 12.99 -8.83
C LYS A 29 -10.88 14.46 -8.61
N ARG A 30 -9.89 14.65 -7.76
CA ARG A 30 -9.37 15.97 -7.44
C ARG A 30 -8.56 16.55 -8.60
N ASN A 31 -8.84 17.78 -8.98
CA ASN A 31 -8.02 18.53 -9.91
C ASN A 31 -6.74 19.04 -9.21
N ARG A 32 -5.57 18.48 -9.54
CA ARG A 32 -4.28 18.78 -8.89
C ARG A 32 -3.47 19.89 -9.55
N LYS A 33 -4.09 20.79 -10.29
CA LYS A 33 -3.37 21.90 -10.96
C LYS A 33 -2.55 22.76 -9.99
N LYS A 34 -2.93 22.82 -8.72
CA LYS A 34 -2.29 23.62 -7.67
C LYS A 34 -1.22 22.88 -6.85
N ASP A 35 -1.00 21.58 -7.06
CA ASP A 35 0.00 20.82 -6.30
C ASP A 35 1.41 21.07 -6.86
N SER A 36 2.44 21.03 -5.99
CA SER A 36 3.83 21.16 -6.40
C SER A 36 4.25 20.01 -7.34
N ALA A 37 5.17 20.28 -8.29
CA ALA A 37 5.63 19.28 -9.24
C ALA A 37 6.25 18.05 -8.56
N VAL A 38 7.00 18.25 -7.47
CA VAL A 38 7.62 17.16 -6.68
C VAL A 38 6.54 16.25 -6.07
N ARG A 39 5.52 16.83 -5.43
CA ARG A 39 4.43 16.05 -4.82
C ARG A 39 3.63 15.27 -5.86
N ARG A 40 3.41 15.86 -7.03
CA ARG A 40 2.72 15.20 -8.14
C ARG A 40 3.56 14.04 -8.69
N PHE A 41 4.87 14.24 -8.87
CA PHE A 41 5.79 13.21 -9.37
C PHE A 41 5.89 12.03 -8.39
N THR A 42 6.14 12.28 -7.10
CA THR A 42 6.25 11.22 -6.08
C THR A 42 4.97 10.43 -5.93
N SER A 43 3.82 11.09 -5.88
CA SER A 43 2.51 10.43 -5.83
C SER A 43 2.24 9.58 -7.07
N HIS A 44 2.53 10.11 -8.27
CA HIS A 44 2.33 9.38 -9.53
C HIS A 44 3.22 8.14 -9.61
N THR A 45 4.50 8.27 -9.27
CA THR A 45 5.46 7.16 -9.26
C THR A 45 5.02 6.08 -8.27
N TYR A 46 4.63 6.47 -7.06
CA TYR A 46 4.12 5.54 -6.04
C TYR A 46 2.91 4.72 -6.56
N TYR A 47 1.86 5.40 -7.02
CA TYR A 47 0.66 4.69 -7.49
C TYR A 47 0.92 3.86 -8.75
N ARG A 48 1.77 4.32 -9.66
CA ARG A 48 2.15 3.56 -10.86
C ARG A 48 2.90 2.28 -10.51
N THR A 49 3.81 2.36 -9.54
CA THR A 49 4.54 1.19 -9.04
C THR A 49 3.59 0.23 -8.33
N LEU A 50 2.68 0.76 -7.50
CA LEU A 50 1.67 -0.05 -6.81
C LEU A 50 0.71 -0.74 -7.78
N GLN A 51 0.24 -0.05 -8.83
CA GLN A 51 -0.58 -0.66 -9.89
C GLN A 51 0.12 -1.82 -10.60
N LYS A 52 1.41 -1.62 -10.96
CA LYS A 52 2.22 -2.69 -11.57
C LYS A 52 2.41 -3.87 -10.62
N ALA A 53 2.59 -3.59 -9.34
CA ALA A 53 2.82 -4.58 -8.31
C ALA A 53 1.58 -5.42 -7.99
N THR A 54 0.42 -4.78 -7.91
CA THR A 54 -0.85 -5.41 -7.50
C THR A 54 -1.67 -5.92 -8.68
N ARG A 55 -1.38 -5.47 -9.89
CA ARG A 55 -2.21 -5.68 -11.10
C ARG A 55 -3.64 -5.15 -10.95
N VAL A 56 -3.91 -4.32 -9.94
CA VAL A 56 -5.20 -3.67 -9.72
C VAL A 56 -5.15 -2.27 -10.31
N PRO A 57 -6.12 -1.84 -11.13
CA PRO A 57 -6.17 -0.50 -11.71
C PRO A 57 -6.57 0.53 -10.65
N ILE A 58 -5.63 0.84 -9.74
CA ILE A 58 -5.87 1.78 -8.63
C ILE A 58 -6.13 3.17 -9.19
N GLN A 59 -7.22 3.79 -8.74
CA GLN A 59 -7.60 5.14 -9.17
C GLN A 59 -6.65 6.17 -8.54
N ILE A 60 -5.88 6.85 -9.41
CA ILE A 60 -4.94 7.90 -9.01
C ILE A 60 -5.73 9.20 -8.78
N ASP A 61 -5.31 9.99 -7.79
CA ASP A 61 -5.87 11.32 -7.48
C ASP A 61 -7.33 11.32 -7.01
N THR A 62 -7.83 10.18 -6.54
CA THR A 62 -9.16 10.04 -5.96
C THR A 62 -9.08 10.00 -4.43
N GLY A 63 -10.08 10.61 -3.78
CA GLY A 63 -10.34 10.47 -2.35
C GLY A 63 -11.41 9.42 -2.08
N ASP A 64 -11.94 9.47 -0.87
CA ASP A 64 -13.08 8.63 -0.46
C ASP A 64 -14.44 9.30 -0.78
N PHE A 65 -14.42 10.44 -1.50
CA PHE A 65 -15.61 11.13 -1.96
C PHE A 65 -16.23 10.39 -3.17
N ARG A 66 -17.23 9.54 -2.87
CA ARG A 66 -17.89 8.70 -3.86
C ARG A 66 -19.32 8.35 -3.49
N LEU A 67 -20.10 8.05 -4.51
CA LEU A 67 -21.45 7.51 -4.39
C LEU A 67 -21.42 6.04 -4.81
N LEU A 68 -21.77 5.15 -3.89
CA LEU A 68 -21.75 3.70 -4.10
C LEU A 68 -23.17 3.14 -4.14
N ASN A 69 -23.42 2.25 -5.08
CA ASN A 69 -24.65 1.46 -5.11
C ASN A 69 -24.65 0.42 -3.98
N ARG A 70 -25.84 -0.04 -3.58
CA ARG A 70 -26.05 -1.06 -2.56
C ARG A 70 -25.20 -2.31 -2.79
N ARG A 71 -25.12 -2.77 -4.05
CA ARG A 71 -24.27 -3.91 -4.44
C ARG A 71 -22.80 -3.72 -4.08
N CYS A 72 -22.26 -2.52 -4.34
CA CYS A 72 -20.86 -2.19 -3.99
C CYS A 72 -20.64 -2.21 -2.48
N LEU A 73 -21.60 -1.68 -1.70
CA LEU A 73 -21.53 -1.68 -0.24
C LEU A 73 -21.57 -3.08 0.32
N GLU A 74 -22.41 -3.95 -0.22
CA GLU A 74 -22.50 -5.36 0.21
C GLU A 74 -21.24 -6.14 -0.13
N ALA A 75 -20.65 -5.90 -1.29
CA ALA A 75 -19.35 -6.47 -1.65
C ALA A 75 -18.24 -5.97 -0.71
N LEU A 76 -18.19 -4.66 -0.42
CA LEU A 76 -17.19 -4.09 0.49
C LEU A 76 -17.33 -4.61 1.94
N ARG A 77 -18.53 -4.92 2.40
CA ARG A 77 -18.77 -5.51 3.73
C ARG A 77 -18.17 -6.90 3.91
N GLN A 78 -17.91 -7.61 2.82
CA GLN A 78 -17.29 -8.94 2.86
C GLN A 78 -15.79 -8.88 3.18
N PHE A 79 -15.14 -7.72 2.93
CA PHE A 79 -13.73 -7.51 3.27
C PHE A 79 -13.61 -7.21 4.76
N ARG A 80 -12.97 -8.13 5.48
CA ARG A 80 -12.75 -8.03 6.93
C ARG A 80 -11.34 -7.62 7.31
N GLU A 81 -10.57 -7.13 6.35
CA GLU A 81 -9.20 -6.69 6.54
C GLU A 81 -9.11 -5.60 7.62
N SER A 82 -8.18 -5.75 8.56
CA SER A 82 -7.91 -4.76 9.61
C SER A 82 -7.14 -3.56 9.04
N SER A 83 -6.20 -3.83 8.14
CA SER A 83 -5.41 -2.80 7.44
C SER A 83 -6.02 -2.50 6.07
N ARG A 84 -7.06 -1.64 6.05
CA ARG A 84 -7.80 -1.31 4.84
C ARG A 84 -7.14 -0.20 4.05
N GLN A 85 -6.79 -0.47 2.80
CA GLN A 85 -6.47 0.58 1.83
C GLN A 85 -7.67 0.78 0.90
N ASN A 86 -8.57 1.68 1.26
CA ASN A 86 -9.85 1.91 0.58
C ASN A 86 -9.72 2.02 -0.94
N LYS A 87 -8.72 2.76 -1.44
CA LYS A 87 -8.51 2.96 -2.88
C LYS A 87 -8.28 1.66 -3.65
N ALA A 88 -7.51 0.73 -3.07
CA ALA A 88 -7.28 -0.56 -3.69
C ALA A 88 -8.53 -1.43 -3.64
N LEU A 89 -9.24 -1.46 -2.50
CA LEU A 89 -10.49 -2.19 -2.34
C LEU A 89 -11.57 -1.73 -3.32
N PHE A 90 -11.79 -0.40 -3.43
CA PHE A 90 -12.70 0.17 -4.42
C PHE A 90 -12.31 -0.18 -5.86
N SER A 91 -11.01 -0.26 -6.15
CA SER A 91 -10.56 -0.64 -7.48
C SER A 91 -10.77 -2.13 -7.75
N TRP A 92 -10.59 -2.96 -6.73
CA TRP A 92 -10.65 -4.41 -6.82
C TRP A 92 -12.07 -4.96 -7.08
N ILE A 93 -13.11 -4.34 -6.51
CA ILE A 93 -14.51 -4.81 -6.66
C ILE A 93 -15.05 -4.77 -8.10
N GLY A 94 -14.40 -4.08 -9.03
CA GLY A 94 -14.61 -4.26 -10.48
C GLY A 94 -15.94 -3.76 -11.09
N TYR A 95 -16.84 -3.15 -10.31
CA TYR A 95 -18.14 -2.65 -10.81
C TYR A 95 -18.02 -1.48 -11.79
N ARG A 96 -19.14 -1.12 -12.49
CA ARG A 96 -19.17 0.01 -13.43
C ARG A 96 -18.88 1.31 -12.72
N LYS A 97 -17.78 1.97 -13.13
CA LYS A 97 -17.28 3.17 -12.47
C LYS A 97 -17.41 4.39 -13.36
N LYS A 98 -17.70 5.55 -12.74
CA LYS A 98 -17.68 6.85 -13.41
C LYS A 98 -16.85 7.85 -12.64
N GLU A 99 -15.90 8.47 -13.33
CA GLU A 99 -15.09 9.56 -12.79
C GLU A 99 -15.80 10.89 -12.99
N ILE A 100 -15.81 11.71 -11.94
CA ILE A 100 -16.25 13.12 -11.98
C ILE A 100 -15.10 13.97 -11.44
N THR A 101 -14.64 14.95 -12.20
CA THR A 101 -13.62 15.89 -11.73
C THR A 101 -14.24 17.04 -10.96
N PHE A 102 -13.58 17.45 -9.87
CA PHE A 102 -13.95 18.62 -9.08
C PHE A 102 -12.74 19.44 -8.65
N ASP A 103 -12.95 20.71 -8.42
CA ASP A 103 -11.94 21.59 -7.87
C ASP A 103 -12.01 21.55 -6.35
N HIS A 104 -10.88 21.18 -5.75
CA HIS A 104 -10.75 21.05 -4.31
C HIS A 104 -10.71 22.42 -3.65
N ALA A 105 -11.62 22.68 -2.72
CA ALA A 105 -11.61 23.90 -1.93
C ALA A 105 -10.40 23.94 -0.97
N SER A 106 -9.97 25.15 -0.62
CA SER A 106 -8.99 25.32 0.44
C SER A 106 -9.61 24.86 1.76
N ARG A 107 -8.80 24.19 2.58
CA ARG A 107 -9.25 23.71 3.89
C ARG A 107 -9.71 24.90 4.74
N THR A 108 -10.94 24.83 5.24
CA THR A 108 -11.54 25.89 6.08
C THR A 108 -11.10 25.80 7.53
N ALA A 109 -10.71 24.61 8.03
CA ALA A 109 -10.26 24.39 9.38
C ALA A 109 -9.32 23.17 9.50
N GLY A 110 -8.47 23.19 10.54
CA GLY A 110 -7.60 22.05 10.89
C GLY A 110 -6.20 22.09 10.26
N GLN A 111 -5.27 21.37 10.90
CA GLN A 111 -3.88 21.19 10.42
C GLN A 111 -3.70 19.81 9.80
N THR A 112 -2.74 19.71 8.86
CA THR A 112 -2.42 18.41 8.27
C THR A 112 -1.82 17.48 9.33
N LYS A 113 -2.40 16.29 9.50
CA LYS A 113 -1.90 15.26 10.42
C LYS A 113 -0.71 14.48 9.85
N TRP A 114 -0.44 14.62 8.55
CA TRP A 114 0.61 13.87 7.87
C TRP A 114 1.95 14.59 7.96
N LYS A 115 2.92 13.98 8.61
CA LYS A 115 4.30 14.47 8.69
C LYS A 115 5.21 13.67 7.75
N PHE A 116 6.17 14.35 7.13
CA PHE A 116 7.21 13.73 6.33
C PHE A 116 8.36 13.36 7.26
N GLY A 117 8.47 12.09 7.66
CA GLY A 117 9.55 11.64 8.54
C GLY A 117 9.61 10.12 8.68
N LEU A 118 10.82 9.55 8.63
CA LEU A 118 11.07 8.11 8.75
C LEU A 118 10.76 7.60 10.17
N LEU A 119 10.94 8.45 11.18
CA LEU A 119 10.85 8.09 12.61
C LEU A 119 9.58 8.62 13.29
N SER A 120 8.60 9.13 12.54
CA SER A 120 7.36 9.64 13.11
C SER A 120 6.36 8.49 13.30
N PRO A 121 6.12 8.01 14.53
CA PRO A 121 5.23 6.87 14.74
C PRO A 121 3.79 7.25 14.36
N GLY A 122 3.16 6.40 13.56
CA GLY A 122 1.73 6.41 13.28
C GLY A 122 1.27 7.17 12.03
N ASN A 123 1.85 8.33 11.67
CA ASN A 123 1.33 9.20 10.60
C ASN A 123 2.39 9.61 9.58
N SER A 124 3.35 8.73 9.27
CA SER A 124 4.35 8.98 8.24
C SER A 124 3.85 8.55 6.87
N LEU A 125 4.12 9.38 5.84
CA LEU A 125 3.87 9.00 4.44
C LEU A 125 4.66 7.75 4.03
N ILE A 126 5.80 7.51 4.68
CA ILE A 126 6.63 6.33 4.45
C ILE A 126 5.94 5.08 4.99
N ASN A 127 5.40 5.14 6.23
CA ASN A 127 4.64 4.01 6.79
C ASN A 127 3.42 3.69 5.93
N LEU A 128 2.69 4.72 5.47
CA LEU A 128 1.58 4.51 4.54
C LEU A 128 2.01 3.85 3.22
N ALA A 129 3.20 4.20 2.72
CA ALA A 129 3.75 3.58 1.52
C ALA A 129 4.14 2.12 1.77
N ILE A 130 4.83 1.83 2.87
CA ILE A 130 5.18 0.46 3.27
C ILE A 130 3.91 -0.37 3.47
N ASP A 131 2.93 0.17 4.19
CA ASP A 131 1.63 -0.48 4.42
C ASP A 131 0.91 -0.80 3.12
N GLY A 132 0.88 0.15 2.18
CA GLY A 132 0.28 -0.07 0.87
C GLY A 132 0.99 -1.15 0.06
N PHE A 133 2.34 -1.17 0.08
CA PHE A 133 3.10 -2.20 -0.63
C PHE A 133 2.96 -3.58 0.00
N THR A 134 3.13 -3.69 1.31
CA THR A 134 3.14 -4.99 2.00
C THR A 134 1.75 -5.60 2.13
N SER A 135 0.68 -4.78 2.17
CA SER A 135 -0.71 -5.28 2.22
C SER A 135 -1.21 -5.84 0.87
N PHE A 136 -0.73 -5.29 -0.26
CA PHE A 136 -1.27 -5.63 -1.57
C PHE A 136 -0.29 -6.34 -2.50
N THR A 137 0.97 -6.51 -2.10
CA THR A 137 1.96 -7.16 -2.96
C THR A 137 2.97 -7.99 -2.20
N THR A 138 3.35 -9.10 -2.79
CA THR A 138 4.43 -9.97 -2.32
C THR A 138 5.78 -9.67 -3.00
N ILE A 139 5.87 -8.55 -3.77
CA ILE A 139 7.09 -8.19 -4.51
C ILE A 139 8.32 -8.08 -3.60
N PRO A 140 8.29 -7.43 -2.42
CA PRO A 140 9.46 -7.37 -1.55
C PRO A 140 9.97 -8.77 -1.16
N LEU A 141 9.05 -9.69 -0.90
CA LEU A 141 9.39 -11.07 -0.55
C LEU A 141 10.01 -11.81 -1.75
N ARG A 142 9.44 -11.64 -2.96
CA ARG A 142 9.99 -12.23 -4.19
C ARG A 142 11.36 -11.69 -4.54
N LEU A 143 11.60 -10.38 -4.35
CA LEU A 143 12.92 -9.78 -4.57
C LEU A 143 13.98 -10.41 -3.69
N ILE A 144 13.69 -10.64 -2.41
CA ILE A 144 14.60 -11.32 -1.49
C ILE A 144 14.85 -12.76 -1.95
N THR A 145 13.80 -13.48 -2.36
CA THR A 145 13.95 -14.86 -2.85
C THR A 145 14.85 -14.90 -4.08
N VAL A 146 14.65 -14.01 -5.06
CA VAL A 146 15.48 -13.95 -6.26
C VAL A 146 16.92 -13.54 -5.92
N ALA A 147 17.11 -12.53 -5.05
CA ALA A 147 18.43 -12.11 -4.62
C ALA A 147 19.17 -13.26 -3.89
N GLY A 148 18.49 -13.96 -2.98
CA GLY A 148 19.03 -15.13 -2.30
C GLY A 148 19.42 -16.25 -3.27
N MET A 149 18.61 -16.52 -4.27
CA MET A 149 18.90 -17.52 -5.31
C MET A 149 20.14 -17.14 -6.12
N VAL A 150 20.27 -15.87 -6.54
CA VAL A 150 21.42 -15.36 -7.29
C VAL A 150 22.69 -15.46 -6.44
N ILE A 151 22.65 -15.04 -5.18
CA ILE A 151 23.79 -15.11 -4.26
C ILE A 151 24.20 -16.57 -4.03
N SER A 152 23.22 -17.46 -3.81
CA SER A 152 23.47 -18.88 -3.63
C SER A 152 24.16 -19.50 -4.86
N LEU A 153 23.68 -19.18 -6.05
CA LEU A 153 24.29 -19.65 -7.30
C LEU A 153 25.73 -19.15 -7.48
N LEU A 154 25.96 -17.86 -7.24
CA LEU A 154 27.30 -17.27 -7.32
C LEU A 154 28.26 -17.89 -6.30
N THR A 155 27.79 -18.10 -5.08
CA THR A 155 28.53 -18.76 -4.02
C THR A 155 28.88 -20.21 -4.40
N PHE A 156 27.94 -20.94 -4.97
CA PHE A 156 28.14 -22.31 -5.43
C PHE A 156 29.23 -22.39 -6.53
N ILE A 157 29.13 -21.49 -7.53
CA ILE A 157 30.15 -21.38 -8.58
C ILE A 157 31.53 -21.06 -7.97
N TYR A 158 31.58 -20.13 -7.02
CA TYR A 158 32.82 -19.75 -6.34
C TYR A 158 33.45 -20.92 -5.55
N ILE A 159 32.63 -21.73 -4.87
CA ILE A 159 33.07 -22.93 -4.18
C ILE A 159 33.73 -23.91 -5.16
N ILE A 160 33.11 -24.15 -6.34
CA ILE A 160 33.65 -25.01 -7.37
C ILE A 160 35.04 -24.53 -7.84
N ILE A 161 35.16 -23.21 -8.11
CA ILE A 161 36.44 -22.61 -8.51
C ILE A 161 37.50 -22.81 -7.45
N ILE A 162 37.17 -22.57 -6.18
CA ILE A 162 38.09 -22.78 -5.05
C ILE A 162 38.53 -24.23 -4.95
N LEU A 163 37.63 -25.18 -5.11
CA LEU A 163 37.91 -26.60 -5.06
C LEU A 163 38.88 -27.01 -6.18
N PHE A 164 38.63 -26.52 -7.40
CA PHE A 164 39.47 -26.78 -8.56
C PHE A 164 40.87 -26.19 -8.39
N GLN A 165 41.00 -24.96 -7.89
CA GLN A 165 42.31 -24.35 -7.56
C GLN A 165 43.07 -25.13 -6.50
N ALA A 166 42.37 -25.67 -5.48
CA ALA A 166 42.98 -26.48 -4.46
C ALA A 166 43.54 -27.81 -5.02
N LEU A 167 42.86 -28.43 -5.97
CA LEU A 167 43.30 -29.64 -6.66
C LEU A 167 44.56 -29.38 -7.53
N LEU A 168 44.67 -28.15 -8.09
CA LEU A 168 45.82 -27.74 -8.89
C LEU A 168 47.01 -27.26 -8.07
N GLY A 169 46.94 -27.26 -6.74
CA GLY A 169 48.05 -26.86 -5.84
C GLY A 169 48.36 -25.36 -5.86
N VAL A 170 47.41 -24.48 -6.29
CA VAL A 170 47.62 -23.04 -6.31
C VAL A 170 47.71 -22.50 -4.88
N PRO A 171 48.85 -21.85 -4.47
CA PRO A 171 49.02 -21.33 -3.13
C PRO A 171 48.04 -20.19 -2.86
N ARG A 172 47.35 -20.22 -1.71
CA ARG A 172 46.40 -19.19 -1.29
C ARG A 172 47.06 -18.15 -0.42
N ILE A 173 46.98 -16.91 -0.80
CA ILE A 173 47.35 -15.75 0.00
C ILE A 173 46.20 -15.45 0.97
N GLY A 174 46.55 -15.16 2.22
CA GLY A 174 45.66 -15.02 3.37
C GLY A 174 44.30 -14.34 3.08
N GLY A 175 43.23 -15.06 3.38
CA GLY A 175 41.87 -14.68 3.06
C GLY A 175 41.01 -14.17 4.23
N PHE A 176 41.62 -13.80 5.38
CA PHE A 176 40.84 -13.40 6.57
C PHE A 176 39.90 -12.23 6.33
N ASN A 177 40.38 -11.17 5.70
CA ASN A 177 39.54 -9.99 5.39
C ASN A 177 38.39 -10.32 4.41
N THR A 178 38.66 -11.16 3.43
CA THR A 178 37.65 -11.63 2.48
C THR A 178 36.58 -12.47 3.18
N LEU A 179 36.99 -13.33 4.10
CA LEU A 179 36.08 -14.14 4.91
C LEU A 179 35.20 -13.23 5.81
N LEU A 180 35.83 -12.27 6.49
CA LEU A 180 35.11 -11.32 7.35
C LEU A 180 34.07 -10.53 6.59
N ILE A 181 34.42 -9.98 5.43
CA ILE A 181 33.49 -9.23 4.56
C ILE A 181 32.35 -10.14 4.09
N ALA A 182 32.66 -11.38 3.67
CA ALA A 182 31.64 -12.33 3.22
C ALA A 182 30.66 -12.67 4.35
N VAL A 183 31.14 -12.93 5.57
CA VAL A 183 30.28 -13.23 6.73
C VAL A 183 29.42 -12.05 7.11
N LEU A 184 29.95 -10.83 7.16
CA LEU A 184 29.21 -9.63 7.48
C LEU A 184 28.15 -9.31 6.41
N PHE A 185 28.51 -9.47 5.12
CA PHE A 185 27.60 -9.25 4.02
C PHE A 185 26.42 -10.24 4.02
N LEU A 186 26.71 -11.54 4.16
CA LEU A 186 25.68 -12.57 4.25
C LEU A 186 24.81 -12.41 5.49
N GLY A 187 25.42 -12.10 6.65
CA GLY A 187 24.68 -11.80 7.87
C GLY A 187 23.75 -10.60 7.74
N GLY A 188 24.22 -9.53 7.08
CA GLY A 188 23.41 -8.35 6.80
C GLY A 188 22.21 -8.66 5.90
N ILE A 189 22.41 -9.42 4.82
CA ILE A 189 21.31 -9.86 3.94
C ILE A 189 20.33 -10.76 4.67
N GLN A 190 20.80 -11.68 5.51
CA GLN A 190 19.94 -12.55 6.30
C GLN A 190 19.08 -11.73 7.27
N MET A 191 19.64 -10.77 7.99
CA MET A 191 18.90 -9.90 8.90
C MET A 191 17.84 -9.06 8.16
N LEU A 192 18.18 -8.50 7.00
CA LEU A 192 17.23 -7.77 6.16
C LEU A 192 16.07 -8.69 5.71
N SER A 193 16.40 -9.92 5.28
CA SER A 193 15.41 -10.91 4.84
C SER A 193 14.46 -11.29 5.96
N LEU A 194 14.99 -11.56 7.15
CA LEU A 194 14.20 -11.86 8.35
C LEU A 194 13.31 -10.68 8.76
N GLY A 195 13.81 -9.45 8.66
CA GLY A 195 13.03 -8.25 8.93
C GLY A 195 11.81 -8.13 8.01
N ILE A 196 11.99 -8.36 6.70
CA ILE A 196 10.87 -8.31 5.75
C ILE A 196 9.89 -9.46 5.97
N ILE A 197 10.36 -10.68 6.22
CA ILE A 197 9.51 -11.81 6.58
C ILE A 197 8.72 -11.50 7.86
N GLY A 198 9.39 -10.92 8.87
CA GLY A 198 8.75 -10.52 10.13
C GLY A 198 7.61 -9.52 9.93
N GLU A 199 7.75 -8.56 9.01
CA GLU A 199 6.68 -7.61 8.67
C GLU A 199 5.45 -8.33 8.11
N TYR A 200 5.62 -9.30 7.19
CA TYR A 200 4.50 -10.08 6.66
C TYR A 200 3.87 -10.98 7.72
N ILE A 201 4.67 -11.64 8.54
CA ILE A 201 4.16 -12.46 9.66
C ILE A 201 3.38 -11.60 10.66
N GLY A 202 3.87 -10.41 10.99
CA GLY A 202 3.18 -9.46 11.86
C GLY A 202 1.80 -9.08 11.32
N ARG A 203 1.68 -8.85 10.00
CA ARG A 203 0.39 -8.58 9.36
C ARG A 203 -0.56 -9.77 9.39
N ILE A 204 -0.08 -10.96 9.04
CA ILE A 204 -0.85 -12.20 9.14
C ILE A 204 -1.36 -12.38 10.56
N PHE A 205 -0.52 -12.15 11.58
CA PHE A 205 -0.90 -12.28 12.98
C PHE A 205 -2.01 -11.31 13.40
N ILE A 206 -1.99 -10.06 12.91
CA ILE A 206 -3.05 -9.09 13.16
C ILE A 206 -4.36 -9.54 12.51
N GLU A 207 -4.30 -9.99 11.26
CA GLU A 207 -5.48 -10.43 10.50
C GLU A 207 -6.08 -11.72 11.09
N THR A 208 -5.27 -12.68 11.51
CA THR A 208 -5.74 -13.94 12.08
C THR A 208 -6.39 -13.79 13.45
N LYS A 209 -6.05 -12.74 14.19
CA LYS A 209 -6.73 -12.42 15.46
C LYS A 209 -8.20 -12.06 15.29
N GLY A 210 -8.60 -11.53 14.13
CA GLY A 210 -10.00 -11.17 13.86
C GLY A 210 -10.64 -10.20 14.87
N ARG A 211 -9.83 -9.39 15.56
CA ARG A 211 -10.33 -8.45 16.56
C ARG A 211 -11.20 -7.38 15.90
N PRO A 212 -12.36 -7.04 16.47
CA PRO A 212 -13.17 -5.96 15.93
C PRO A 212 -12.42 -4.63 15.99
N LEU A 213 -12.56 -3.81 14.95
CA LEU A 213 -11.89 -2.50 14.84
C LEU A 213 -12.35 -1.52 15.92
N TYR A 214 -13.56 -1.70 16.43
CA TYR A 214 -14.15 -0.90 17.51
C TYR A 214 -15.20 -1.72 18.27
N LEU A 215 -15.44 -1.34 19.50
CA LEU A 215 -16.53 -1.84 20.33
C LEU A 215 -17.54 -0.71 20.50
N ILE A 216 -18.83 -1.02 20.31
CA ILE A 216 -19.91 -0.06 20.48
C ILE A 216 -20.31 -0.09 21.94
N GLN A 217 -20.16 1.04 22.64
CA GLN A 217 -20.57 1.17 24.03
C GLN A 217 -22.08 1.45 24.12
N ASP A 218 -22.58 2.38 23.30
CA ASP A 218 -23.99 2.76 23.26
C ASP A 218 -24.49 2.97 21.83
N GLN A 219 -25.67 2.47 21.50
CA GLN A 219 -26.35 2.73 20.24
C GLN A 219 -27.57 3.61 20.47
N HIS A 220 -27.50 4.87 20.08
CA HIS A 220 -28.69 5.72 19.95
C HIS A 220 -29.34 5.49 18.59
N GLN A 221 -30.36 4.63 18.54
CA GLN A 221 -31.21 4.50 17.35
C GLN A 221 -32.24 5.65 17.36
N SER A 222 -32.09 6.57 16.43
CA SER A 222 -33.19 7.51 16.11
C SER A 222 -34.37 6.67 15.60
N LYS A 223 -35.44 6.60 16.38
CA LYS A 223 -36.71 6.03 15.91
C LYS A 223 -37.24 6.90 14.78
N HIS A 224 -36.96 6.54 13.53
CA HIS A 224 -37.70 7.10 12.41
C HIS A 224 -39.16 6.68 12.56
N HIS A 225 -39.99 7.58 13.03
CA HIS A 225 -41.44 7.47 12.84
C HIS A 225 -41.68 7.44 11.31
N ARG A 226 -42.00 6.27 10.79
CA ARG A 226 -42.66 6.14 9.52
C ARG A 226 -44.11 6.64 9.73
N SER A 227 -44.34 7.88 9.32
CA SER A 227 -45.70 8.38 9.05
C SER A 227 -46.11 7.97 7.63
#